data_2dfc5dba6a5a08e9b279ee7ff2156f50
#
_entry.id   2dfc5dba6a5a08e9b279ee7ff2156f50
#
_cell.length_a   1.000
_cell.length_b   1.000
_cell.length_c   1.000
_cell.angle_alpha   90.00
_cell.angle_beta   90.00
_cell.angle_gamma   90.00
#
_symmetry.space_group_name_H-M   'P 1'
#
loop_
_entity.id
_entity.type
_entity.pdbx_description
1 polymer ?
#
loop_
_entity_poly.entity_id
_entity_poly.type
_entity_poly.pdbx_seq_one_letter_code
_entity_poly.pdbx_strand_id
1 'polypeptide(L)'
;MGKPTGFIEFQRLAEANEPAESRLKHYREFIITLDDEQASQQGARCMDCGIPFCNSGCPVNNIIPDWNDLVYRGNWEQALAVLHSTNNFPDFTGRICPAPCEAACTLNINTDPVGIKSIEHAIIDKGWEKGWVLPQPPKVKTGKTVAVVGSGPAGLAAAQQLARVGHSVVVFEKSDRVGGLLRYGIPDFKLEKSHLDRRIAQMEVEGVEFRVNQEIGGESEHSIAAERLLAEFDALILAGGAEMPRDLPVPGRDLEGVHFAMEFLPQQNKVNAGDQVPAQIKATGKRVVVIGGGDTGSDCVGTSNRHGALSVTQFELMPQPPETENKSLTWPYWPLKMRTSSSHEEGCVRDFAVSTKKLIGKNGKVKALRLVRVEWQNGSMSEVAGSEVEIPADLVLLAMGFVAPVKQGLLEELALELDARGNVKATTDGDGCYATSVAKVFAAGDMRRGQSLVVWAIREGRQCAREVDAFLMGSSDLPR
;
A
#
# COMPACT_ATOMS: atom_id res chain seq x y z
N MET A 1 24.39 -2.70 18.90
CA MET A 1 25.02 -3.67 17.98
C MET A 1 24.48 -5.04 18.29
N GLY A 2 23.89 -5.73 17.31
CA GLY A 2 23.47 -7.12 17.46
C GLY A 2 24.63 -8.00 17.92
N LYS A 3 24.53 -9.29 17.80
CA LYS A 3 25.65 -10.17 18.13
C LYS A 3 26.71 -10.09 17.02
N PRO A 4 27.99 -9.78 17.30
CA PRO A 4 29.02 -9.60 16.27
C PRO A 4 29.15 -10.75 15.27
N THR A 5 28.83 -11.97 15.70
CA THR A 5 28.87 -13.21 14.90
C THR A 5 27.46 -13.74 14.55
N GLY A 6 26.40 -13.03 14.94
CA GLY A 6 25.03 -13.50 14.83
C GLY A 6 24.59 -13.86 13.39
N PHE A 7 25.08 -13.10 12.41
CA PHE A 7 24.79 -13.38 10.99
C PHE A 7 25.45 -14.67 10.45
N ILE A 8 26.46 -15.18 11.17
CA ILE A 8 27.12 -16.48 10.86
C ILE A 8 26.43 -17.60 11.64
N GLU A 9 26.02 -17.34 12.88
CA GLU A 9 25.51 -18.35 13.80
C GLU A 9 24.03 -18.69 13.54
N PHE A 10 23.23 -17.68 13.18
CA PHE A 10 21.81 -17.81 12.96
C PHE A 10 21.45 -17.73 11.47
N GLN A 11 20.66 -18.67 11.01
CA GLN A 11 20.07 -18.61 9.67
C GLN A 11 18.94 -17.58 9.64
N ARG A 12 18.65 -17.04 8.44
CA ARG A 12 17.46 -16.21 8.26
C ARG A 12 16.22 -17.07 8.50
N LEU A 13 15.35 -16.60 9.38
CA LEU A 13 14.03 -17.13 9.60
C LEU A 13 13.00 -16.13 9.07
N ALA A 14 12.15 -16.55 8.17
CA ALA A 14 11.00 -15.80 7.72
C ALA A 14 9.77 -16.18 8.55
N GLU A 15 8.80 -15.28 8.62
CA GLU A 15 7.47 -15.61 9.11
C GLU A 15 6.88 -16.75 8.28
N ALA A 16 6.21 -17.68 8.95
CA ALA A 16 5.51 -18.77 8.30
C ALA A 16 4.08 -18.37 7.94
N ASN A 17 3.45 -19.16 7.09
CA ASN A 17 2.03 -19.04 6.79
C ASN A 17 1.31 -20.31 7.21
N GLU A 18 0.03 -20.19 7.58
CA GLU A 18 -0.83 -21.36 7.69
C GLU A 18 -0.81 -22.16 6.36
N PRO A 19 -0.98 -23.49 6.41
CA PRO A 19 -1.09 -24.30 5.20
C PRO A 19 -2.18 -23.77 4.24
N ALA A 20 -1.93 -23.81 2.94
CA ALA A 20 -2.85 -23.26 1.93
C ALA A 20 -4.28 -23.81 2.05
N GLU A 21 -4.42 -25.12 2.30
CA GLU A 21 -5.72 -25.78 2.50
C GLU A 21 -6.50 -25.24 3.71
N SER A 22 -5.80 -24.78 4.75
CA SER A 22 -6.41 -24.20 5.94
C SER A 22 -6.83 -22.76 5.69
N ARG A 23 -5.90 -21.93 5.21
CA ARG A 23 -6.12 -20.49 5.03
C ARG A 23 -7.13 -20.13 3.95
N LEU A 24 -7.35 -21.01 2.98
CA LEU A 24 -8.42 -20.86 1.97
C LEU A 24 -9.84 -20.95 2.55
N LYS A 25 -10.02 -21.44 3.77
CA LYS A 25 -11.33 -21.60 4.41
C LYS A 25 -11.80 -20.35 5.15
N HIS A 26 -10.96 -19.30 5.23
CA HIS A 26 -11.28 -18.07 5.95
C HIS A 26 -10.63 -16.84 5.31
N TYR A 27 -11.02 -15.66 5.80
CA TYR A 27 -10.49 -14.36 5.38
C TYR A 27 -9.62 -13.67 6.44
N ARG A 28 -9.28 -14.35 7.54
CA ARG A 28 -8.39 -13.81 8.60
C ARG A 28 -6.95 -13.80 8.13
N GLU A 29 -6.12 -12.97 8.75
CA GLU A 29 -4.67 -13.08 8.62
C GLU A 29 -4.22 -14.52 8.95
N PHE A 30 -3.24 -14.99 8.20
CA PHE A 30 -2.73 -16.36 8.30
C PHE A 30 -1.21 -16.40 8.51
N ILE A 31 -0.60 -15.23 8.73
CA ILE A 31 0.84 -15.13 9.02
C ILE A 31 1.07 -15.63 10.45
N ILE A 32 2.05 -16.54 10.59
CA ILE A 32 2.55 -16.99 11.88
C ILE A 32 3.79 -16.16 12.18
N THR A 33 3.65 -15.23 13.11
CA THR A 33 4.70 -14.30 13.50
C THR A 33 5.83 -15.00 14.25
N LEU A 34 7.00 -14.36 14.28
CA LEU A 34 8.14 -14.84 15.07
C LEU A 34 7.83 -14.72 16.56
N ASP A 35 8.17 -15.74 17.34
CA ASP A 35 8.18 -15.60 18.80
C ASP A 35 9.37 -14.75 19.29
N ASP A 36 9.41 -14.46 20.59
CA ASP A 36 10.43 -13.58 21.18
C ASP A 36 11.85 -14.06 20.96
N GLU A 37 12.09 -15.37 21.06
CA GLU A 37 13.40 -15.96 20.85
C GLU A 37 13.83 -15.89 19.39
N GLN A 38 12.92 -16.24 18.49
CA GLN A 38 13.13 -16.18 17.05
C GLN A 38 13.39 -14.74 16.59
N ALA A 39 12.59 -13.78 17.05
CA ALA A 39 12.80 -12.36 16.74
C ALA A 39 14.14 -11.84 17.30
N SER A 40 14.51 -12.22 18.52
CA SER A 40 15.81 -11.90 19.11
C SER A 40 16.97 -12.46 18.28
N GLN A 41 16.88 -13.72 17.84
CA GLN A 41 17.88 -14.34 16.95
C GLN A 41 17.99 -13.61 15.62
N GLN A 42 16.86 -13.17 15.03
CA GLN A 42 16.88 -12.37 13.80
C GLN A 42 17.49 -10.99 14.04
N GLY A 43 17.20 -10.34 15.16
CA GLY A 43 17.86 -9.08 15.58
C GLY A 43 19.37 -9.25 15.75
N ALA A 44 19.82 -10.38 16.32
CA ALA A 44 21.23 -10.72 16.47
C ALA A 44 22.00 -10.79 15.14
N ARG A 45 21.33 -11.07 14.02
CA ARG A 45 21.95 -11.12 12.67
C ARG A 45 22.37 -9.75 12.15
N CYS A 46 21.90 -8.66 12.75
CA CYS A 46 22.24 -7.32 12.32
C CYS A 46 23.71 -7.00 12.62
N MET A 47 24.48 -6.64 11.58
CA MET A 47 25.89 -6.31 11.70
C MET A 47 26.14 -4.89 12.24
N ASP A 48 25.10 -4.08 12.41
CA ASP A 48 25.21 -2.66 12.79
C ASP A 48 26.19 -1.91 11.89
N CYS A 49 25.92 -1.88 10.61
CA CYS A 49 26.82 -1.30 9.61
C CYS A 49 27.01 0.19 9.84
N GLY A 50 28.25 0.68 9.79
CA GLY A 50 28.58 2.11 9.90
C GLY A 50 27.92 2.99 8.82
N ILE A 51 27.56 2.40 7.67
CA ILE A 51 26.67 2.96 6.65
C ILE A 51 25.49 2.01 6.50
N PRO A 52 24.37 2.26 7.18
CA PRO A 52 23.23 1.37 7.17
C PRO A 52 22.39 1.55 5.89
N PHE A 53 22.73 0.88 4.81
CA PHE A 53 21.98 0.92 3.55
C PHE A 53 20.50 0.56 3.73
N CYS A 54 20.15 -0.27 4.71
CA CYS A 54 18.77 -0.58 5.06
C CYS A 54 17.97 0.67 5.47
N ASN A 55 18.56 1.63 6.17
CA ASN A 55 17.91 2.89 6.53
C ASN A 55 17.61 3.71 5.26
N SER A 56 18.60 3.85 4.38
CA SER A 56 18.43 4.57 3.10
C SER A 56 17.47 3.84 2.14
N GLY A 57 17.43 2.52 2.19
CA GLY A 57 16.49 1.70 1.43
C GLY A 57 15.05 1.74 1.97
N CYS A 58 14.87 2.19 3.21
CA CYS A 58 13.55 2.38 3.80
C CYS A 58 13.03 3.80 3.50
N PRO A 59 11.89 3.96 2.81
CA PRO A 59 11.36 5.30 2.51
C PRO A 59 11.12 6.19 3.73
N VAL A 60 10.70 5.64 4.88
CA VAL A 60 10.54 6.41 6.13
C VAL A 60 11.84 6.54 6.92
N ASN A 61 12.97 6.07 6.37
CA ASN A 61 14.29 6.10 6.99
C ASN A 61 14.31 5.50 8.41
N ASN A 62 13.68 4.35 8.58
CA ASN A 62 13.68 3.62 9.84
C ASN A 62 15.10 3.39 10.37
N ILE A 63 15.29 3.59 11.66
CA ILE A 63 16.59 3.41 12.35
C ILE A 63 16.76 1.92 12.71
N ILE A 64 16.93 1.11 11.66
CA ILE A 64 16.81 -0.35 11.70
C ILE A 64 17.85 -1.03 12.58
N PRO A 65 19.16 -0.68 12.53
CA PRO A 65 20.15 -1.31 13.39
C PRO A 65 19.85 -1.14 14.89
N ASP A 66 19.36 0.03 15.29
CA ASP A 66 19.08 0.34 16.70
C ASP A 66 17.96 -0.55 17.25
N TRP A 67 16.83 -0.66 16.54
CA TRP A 67 15.76 -1.53 17.04
C TRP A 67 16.14 -3.02 17.00
N ASN A 68 16.94 -3.45 16.01
CA ASN A 68 17.43 -4.82 15.94
C ASN A 68 18.28 -5.18 17.17
N ASP A 69 19.17 -4.27 17.60
CA ASP A 69 19.95 -4.44 18.82
C ASP A 69 19.07 -4.47 20.07
N LEU A 70 18.08 -3.57 20.15
CA LEU A 70 17.15 -3.52 21.26
C LEU A 70 16.31 -4.81 21.37
N VAL A 71 15.81 -5.34 20.25
CA VAL A 71 15.10 -6.62 20.21
C VAL A 71 16.02 -7.77 20.61
N TYR A 72 17.24 -7.82 20.09
CA TYR A 72 18.23 -8.82 20.48
C TYR A 72 18.48 -8.84 21.99
N ARG A 73 18.46 -7.66 22.64
CA ARG A 73 18.67 -7.52 24.09
C ARG A 73 17.39 -7.67 24.92
N GLY A 74 16.25 -7.89 24.30
CA GLY A 74 14.95 -7.98 24.97
C GLY A 74 14.34 -6.64 25.40
N ASN A 75 14.88 -5.51 24.91
CA ASN A 75 14.41 -4.16 25.24
C ASN A 75 13.27 -3.71 24.30
N TRP A 76 12.18 -4.43 24.28
CA TRP A 76 11.09 -4.29 23.33
C TRP A 76 10.39 -2.91 23.34
N GLU A 77 10.15 -2.35 24.53
CA GLU A 77 9.49 -1.04 24.66
C GLU A 77 10.35 0.07 24.04
N GLN A 78 11.67 0.00 24.25
CA GLN A 78 12.58 0.94 23.61
C GLN A 78 12.66 0.73 22.10
N ALA A 79 12.64 -0.53 21.63
CA ALA A 79 12.58 -0.84 20.21
C ALA A 79 11.34 -0.24 19.55
N LEU A 80 10.18 -0.32 20.22
CA LEU A 80 8.94 0.32 19.77
C LEU A 80 9.06 1.84 19.72
N ALA A 81 9.68 2.47 20.72
CA ALA A 81 9.89 3.91 20.72
C ALA A 81 10.77 4.38 19.53
N VAL A 82 11.86 3.65 19.25
CA VAL A 82 12.71 3.91 18.08
C VAL A 82 11.93 3.73 16.78
N LEU A 83 11.15 2.66 16.65
CA LEU A 83 10.34 2.39 15.47
C LEU A 83 9.29 3.49 15.22
N HIS A 84 8.56 3.90 16.25
CA HIS A 84 7.56 4.97 16.15
C HIS A 84 8.16 6.36 15.87
N SER A 85 9.44 6.59 16.13
CA SER A 85 10.08 7.88 15.83
C SER A 85 10.09 8.19 14.34
N THR A 86 10.14 7.17 13.50
CA THR A 86 10.21 7.29 12.03
C THR A 86 8.95 6.81 11.32
N ASN A 87 8.17 5.91 11.92
CA ASN A 87 7.00 5.29 11.30
C ASN A 87 5.76 5.37 12.21
N ASN A 88 4.69 6.00 11.73
CA ASN A 88 3.44 6.09 12.47
C ASN A 88 2.70 4.74 12.56
N PHE A 89 2.81 3.91 11.53
CA PHE A 89 1.97 2.73 11.34
C PHE A 89 2.77 1.46 11.02
N PRO A 90 3.61 1.00 11.97
CA PRO A 90 4.32 -0.28 11.79
C PRO A 90 3.37 -1.48 11.65
N ASP A 91 2.12 -1.35 12.11
CA ASP A 91 1.06 -2.35 11.89
C ASP A 91 0.86 -2.65 10.40
N PHE A 92 0.88 -1.60 9.59
CA PHE A 92 0.66 -1.73 8.14
C PHE A 92 1.94 -2.16 7.45
N THR A 93 3.06 -1.50 7.73
CA THR A 93 4.33 -1.78 7.06
C THR A 93 4.88 -3.16 7.43
N GLY A 94 4.78 -3.57 8.68
CA GLY A 94 5.18 -4.91 9.14
C GLY A 94 4.41 -6.03 8.43
N ARG A 95 3.17 -5.77 7.99
CA ARG A 95 2.35 -6.77 7.29
C ARG A 95 2.47 -6.70 5.77
N ILE A 96 2.31 -5.51 5.18
CA ILE A 96 2.12 -5.37 3.73
C ILE A 96 3.24 -4.64 2.99
N CYS A 97 4.26 -4.10 3.68
CA CYS A 97 5.40 -3.50 3.00
C CYS A 97 6.22 -4.59 2.30
N PRO A 98 6.63 -4.39 1.04
CA PRO A 98 7.49 -5.35 0.34
C PRO A 98 8.94 -5.33 0.82
N ALA A 99 9.27 -4.56 1.86
CA ALA A 99 10.55 -4.49 2.55
C ALA A 99 11.77 -4.12 1.66
N PRO A 100 11.78 -2.95 1.02
CA PRO A 100 12.94 -2.50 0.25
C PRO A 100 14.20 -2.37 1.13
N CYS A 101 14.04 -2.18 2.44
CA CYS A 101 15.12 -2.19 3.41
C CYS A 101 15.87 -3.54 3.47
N GLU A 102 15.18 -4.67 3.30
CA GLU A 102 15.82 -5.99 3.23
C GLU A 102 16.61 -6.16 1.93
N ALA A 103 16.09 -5.65 0.82
CA ALA A 103 16.82 -5.64 -0.45
C ALA A 103 18.13 -4.84 -0.33
N ALA A 104 18.10 -3.70 0.38
CA ALA A 104 19.23 -2.84 0.61
C ALA A 104 20.18 -3.31 1.74
N CYS A 105 19.81 -4.32 2.52
CA CYS A 105 20.65 -4.82 3.61
C CYS A 105 22.02 -5.26 3.08
N THR A 106 23.10 -4.85 3.76
CA THR A 106 24.47 -5.21 3.37
C THR A 106 24.69 -6.72 3.37
N LEU A 107 24.05 -7.47 4.28
CA LEU A 107 24.10 -8.95 4.25
C LEU A 107 23.52 -9.52 2.95
N ASN A 108 22.57 -8.82 2.32
CA ASN A 108 21.97 -9.28 1.06
C ASN A 108 22.97 -9.33 -0.11
N ILE A 109 24.18 -8.78 0.02
CA ILE A 109 25.18 -8.84 -1.06
C ILE A 109 25.59 -10.29 -1.35
N ASN A 110 25.87 -11.08 -0.33
CA ASN A 110 26.43 -12.43 -0.45
C ASN A 110 25.76 -13.50 0.42
N THR A 111 24.73 -13.14 1.18
CA THR A 111 23.92 -14.07 1.98
C THR A 111 22.48 -13.57 2.07
N ASP A 112 21.65 -14.17 2.95
CA ASP A 112 20.29 -13.68 3.20
C ASP A 112 20.29 -12.43 4.07
N PRO A 113 19.48 -11.41 3.75
CA PRO A 113 19.36 -10.20 4.54
C PRO A 113 18.79 -10.50 5.94
N VAL A 114 18.89 -9.53 6.84
CA VAL A 114 18.14 -9.55 8.11
C VAL A 114 16.63 -9.55 7.81
N GLY A 115 15.85 -10.32 8.57
CA GLY A 115 14.37 -10.31 8.47
C GLY A 115 13.77 -9.05 9.09
N ILE A 116 14.07 -7.89 8.50
CA ILE A 116 13.74 -6.57 9.06
C ILE A 116 12.25 -6.39 9.24
N LYS A 117 11.46 -6.75 8.22
CA LYS A 117 10.01 -6.65 8.25
C LYS A 117 9.38 -7.53 9.34
N SER A 118 9.87 -8.75 9.50
CA SER A 118 9.38 -9.66 10.54
C SER A 118 9.69 -9.16 11.95
N ILE A 119 10.84 -8.52 12.14
CA ILE A 119 11.20 -7.89 13.42
C ILE A 119 10.29 -6.66 13.67
N GLU A 120 10.09 -5.80 12.68
CA GLU A 120 9.16 -4.67 12.74
C GLU A 120 7.76 -5.12 13.14
N HIS A 121 7.26 -6.19 12.53
CA HIS A 121 5.97 -6.81 12.82
C HIS A 121 5.91 -7.31 14.28
N ALA A 122 6.93 -8.04 14.74
CA ALA A 122 7.01 -8.52 16.12
C ALA A 122 7.05 -7.37 17.15
N ILE A 123 7.77 -6.30 16.87
CA ILE A 123 7.84 -5.12 17.76
C ILE A 123 6.45 -4.51 17.95
N ILE A 124 5.73 -4.24 16.86
CA ILE A 124 4.45 -3.55 16.95
C ILE A 124 3.36 -4.41 17.57
N ASP A 125 3.30 -5.70 17.25
CA ASP A 125 2.29 -6.58 17.82
C ASP A 125 2.52 -6.77 19.32
N LYS A 126 3.76 -6.92 19.74
CA LYS A 126 4.12 -6.92 21.16
C LYS A 126 3.79 -5.59 21.86
N GLY A 127 4.02 -4.48 21.16
CA GLY A 127 3.67 -3.15 21.68
C GLY A 127 2.19 -3.00 21.98
N TRP A 128 1.32 -3.52 21.13
CA TRP A 128 -0.11 -3.55 21.36
C TRP A 128 -0.51 -4.54 22.46
N GLU A 129 0.05 -5.75 22.44
CA GLU A 129 -0.19 -6.78 23.48
C GLU A 129 0.12 -6.26 24.88
N LYS A 130 1.23 -5.54 25.03
CA LYS A 130 1.68 -4.99 26.31
C LYS A 130 1.04 -3.65 26.68
N GLY A 131 0.23 -3.05 25.78
CA GLY A 131 -0.39 -1.75 26.02
C GLY A 131 0.58 -0.57 25.99
N TRP A 132 1.72 -0.68 25.30
CA TRP A 132 2.71 0.40 25.17
C TRP A 132 2.36 1.40 24.06
N VAL A 133 1.49 1.03 23.13
CA VAL A 133 1.01 1.93 22.09
C VAL A 133 -0.08 2.83 22.64
N LEU A 134 0.33 3.99 23.15
CA LEU A 134 -0.58 4.95 23.78
C LEU A 134 -0.87 6.13 22.86
N PRO A 135 -2.09 6.73 22.94
CA PRO A 135 -2.38 8.00 22.31
C PRO A 135 -1.46 9.11 22.84
N GLN A 136 -1.09 10.04 21.96
CA GLN A 136 -0.22 11.18 22.24
C GLN A 136 -0.97 12.50 21.96
N PRO A 137 -1.99 12.86 22.77
CA PRO A 137 -2.70 14.11 22.57
C PRO A 137 -1.77 15.30 22.82
N PRO A 138 -1.93 16.40 22.07
CA PRO A 138 -1.07 17.57 22.20
C PRO A 138 -1.25 18.25 23.55
N LYS A 139 -0.17 18.75 24.14
CA LYS A 139 -0.21 19.51 25.39
C LYS A 139 -0.80 20.91 25.22
N VAL A 140 -0.62 21.50 24.03
CA VAL A 140 -1.07 22.86 23.70
C VAL A 140 -1.71 22.84 22.33
N LYS A 141 -2.85 23.52 22.18
CA LYS A 141 -3.49 23.73 20.88
C LYS A 141 -2.92 24.96 20.20
N THR A 142 -2.66 24.90 18.92
CA THR A 142 -2.09 25.99 18.11
C THR A 142 -3.16 27.02 17.69
N GLY A 143 -4.44 26.64 17.74
CA GLY A 143 -5.54 27.44 17.20
C GLY A 143 -5.66 27.38 15.66
N LYS A 144 -4.80 26.61 14.97
CA LYS A 144 -4.84 26.42 13.53
C LYS A 144 -5.67 25.19 13.16
N THR A 145 -6.31 25.27 12.00
CA THR A 145 -7.22 24.25 11.46
C THR A 145 -6.68 23.69 10.15
N VAL A 146 -6.66 22.36 10.00
CA VAL A 146 -6.20 21.69 8.79
C VAL A 146 -7.24 20.67 8.32
N ALA A 147 -7.63 20.76 7.04
CA ALA A 147 -8.40 19.73 6.39
C ALA A 147 -7.48 18.76 5.64
N VAL A 148 -7.73 17.47 5.76
CA VAL A 148 -7.05 16.41 5.03
C VAL A 148 -8.08 15.68 4.17
N VAL A 149 -7.89 15.67 2.86
CA VAL A 149 -8.79 14.98 1.92
C VAL A 149 -8.21 13.63 1.55
N GLY A 150 -8.89 12.58 1.99
CA GLY A 150 -8.47 11.20 1.83
C GLY A 150 -7.86 10.61 3.10
N SER A 151 -8.37 9.46 3.50
CA SER A 151 -7.98 8.72 4.71
C SER A 151 -7.08 7.52 4.44
N GLY A 152 -6.42 7.48 3.28
CA GLY A 152 -5.37 6.50 3.01
C GLY A 152 -4.14 6.71 3.88
N PRO A 153 -3.09 5.85 3.77
CA PRO A 153 -1.92 5.92 4.65
C PRO A 153 -1.20 7.27 4.65
N ALA A 154 -1.22 8.01 3.55
CA ALA A 154 -0.64 9.36 3.49
C ALA A 154 -1.45 10.37 4.32
N GLY A 155 -2.78 10.38 4.14
CA GLY A 155 -3.68 11.26 4.89
C GLY A 155 -3.68 10.95 6.39
N LEU A 156 -3.70 9.67 6.76
CA LEU A 156 -3.60 9.25 8.17
C LEU A 156 -2.28 9.70 8.81
N ALA A 157 -1.15 9.52 8.11
CA ALA A 157 0.15 9.93 8.63
C ALA A 157 0.24 11.45 8.81
N ALA A 158 -0.27 12.22 7.83
CA ALA A 158 -0.31 13.67 7.91
C ALA A 158 -1.21 14.14 9.07
N ALA A 159 -2.42 13.58 9.17
CA ALA A 159 -3.39 13.94 10.20
C ALA A 159 -2.84 13.68 11.61
N GLN A 160 -2.24 12.51 11.84
CA GLN A 160 -1.68 12.17 13.15
C GLN A 160 -0.53 13.11 13.56
N GLN A 161 0.40 13.40 12.64
CA GLN A 161 1.52 14.31 12.92
C GLN A 161 1.02 15.70 13.28
N LEU A 162 0.07 16.25 12.52
CA LEU A 162 -0.49 17.59 12.76
C LEU A 162 -1.32 17.66 14.05
N ALA A 163 -2.10 16.62 14.36
CA ALA A 163 -2.85 16.58 15.60
C ALA A 163 -1.94 16.55 16.83
N ARG A 164 -0.83 15.78 16.79
CA ARG A 164 0.14 15.67 17.88
C ARG A 164 0.89 16.97 18.18
N VAL A 165 1.11 17.83 17.17
CA VAL A 165 1.70 19.17 17.40
C VAL A 165 0.65 20.24 17.76
N GLY A 166 -0.63 19.89 17.82
CA GLY A 166 -1.67 20.73 18.40
C GLY A 166 -2.62 21.40 17.42
N HIS A 167 -2.54 21.10 16.13
CA HIS A 167 -3.52 21.60 15.17
C HIS A 167 -4.88 20.88 15.33
N SER A 168 -5.97 21.56 14.97
CA SER A 168 -7.28 20.95 14.84
C SER A 168 -7.37 20.33 13.44
N VAL A 169 -7.48 19.01 13.36
CA VAL A 169 -7.41 18.27 12.10
C VAL A 169 -8.73 17.57 11.83
N VAL A 170 -9.25 17.78 10.61
CA VAL A 170 -10.42 17.06 10.09
C VAL A 170 -10.02 16.29 8.85
N VAL A 171 -10.26 14.99 8.85
CA VAL A 171 -10.03 14.10 7.71
C VAL A 171 -11.37 13.82 7.03
N PHE A 172 -11.46 14.16 5.75
CA PHE A 172 -12.62 13.90 4.90
C PHE A 172 -12.39 12.64 4.09
N GLU A 173 -13.33 11.70 4.16
CA GLU A 173 -13.30 10.43 3.44
C GLU A 173 -14.60 10.25 2.66
N LYS A 174 -14.48 9.99 1.36
CA LYS A 174 -15.65 9.76 0.49
C LYS A 174 -16.37 8.44 0.77
N SER A 175 -15.64 7.45 1.24
CA SER A 175 -16.18 6.14 1.59
C SER A 175 -16.88 6.15 2.95
N ASP A 176 -17.64 5.10 3.23
CA ASP A 176 -18.36 4.88 4.49
C ASP A 176 -17.44 4.53 5.67
N ARG A 177 -16.16 4.22 5.42
CA ARG A 177 -15.14 3.92 6.45
C ARG A 177 -13.78 4.47 6.07
N VAL A 178 -13.03 4.86 7.08
CA VAL A 178 -11.66 5.37 7.00
C VAL A 178 -10.68 4.28 6.59
N GLY A 179 -9.65 4.64 5.81
CA GLY A 179 -8.50 3.78 5.52
C GLY A 179 -8.10 3.67 4.05
N GLY A 180 -8.90 4.18 3.12
CA GLY A 180 -8.60 4.11 1.69
C GLY A 180 -8.33 2.67 1.22
N LEU A 181 -7.22 2.44 0.51
CA LEU A 181 -6.84 1.10 0.03
C LEU A 181 -6.50 0.11 1.16
N LEU A 182 -6.10 0.56 2.35
CA LEU A 182 -5.93 -0.33 3.51
C LEU A 182 -7.27 -0.96 3.92
N ARG A 183 -8.37 -0.23 3.76
CA ARG A 183 -9.74 -0.68 4.08
C ARG A 183 -10.34 -1.49 2.93
N TYR A 184 -10.31 -0.95 1.72
CA TYR A 184 -11.09 -1.47 0.62
C TYR A 184 -10.29 -2.08 -0.54
N GLY A 185 -8.96 -1.87 -0.59
CA GLY A 185 -8.09 -2.48 -1.60
C GLY A 185 -7.50 -3.80 -1.13
N ILE A 186 -6.86 -3.77 0.04
CA ILE A 186 -6.12 -4.92 0.58
C ILE A 186 -7.10 -5.90 1.26
N PRO A 187 -7.06 -7.20 0.93
CA PRO A 187 -7.91 -8.20 1.57
C PRO A 187 -7.59 -8.38 3.07
N ASP A 188 -8.61 -8.75 3.86
CA ASP A 188 -8.46 -9.02 5.30
C ASP A 188 -7.42 -10.10 5.59
N PHE A 189 -7.29 -11.10 4.74
CA PHE A 189 -6.29 -12.17 4.92
C PHE A 189 -4.83 -11.71 4.74
N LYS A 190 -4.59 -10.47 4.31
CA LYS A 190 -3.26 -9.83 4.28
C LYS A 190 -3.12 -8.72 5.31
N LEU A 191 -4.22 -8.09 5.69
CA LEU A 191 -4.28 -7.02 6.69
C LEU A 191 -5.67 -7.01 7.32
N GLU A 192 -5.83 -7.57 8.50
CA GLU A 192 -7.07 -7.49 9.25
C GLU A 192 -7.42 -6.05 9.61
N LYS A 193 -8.70 -5.69 9.40
CA LYS A 193 -9.14 -4.30 9.58
C LYS A 193 -9.14 -3.85 11.05
N SER A 194 -9.10 -4.78 11.99
CA SER A 194 -8.91 -4.51 13.41
C SER A 194 -7.63 -3.70 13.70
N HIS A 195 -6.55 -3.94 12.94
CA HIS A 195 -5.30 -3.17 13.04
C HIS A 195 -5.50 -1.70 12.62
N LEU A 196 -6.31 -1.47 11.60
CA LEU A 196 -6.66 -0.13 11.14
C LEU A 196 -7.59 0.55 12.16
N ASP A 197 -8.63 -0.17 12.64
CA ASP A 197 -9.62 0.37 13.56
C ASP A 197 -8.99 0.82 14.88
N ARG A 198 -8.05 0.06 15.45
CA ARG A 198 -7.34 0.47 16.68
C ARG A 198 -6.48 1.72 16.47
N ARG A 199 -5.90 1.92 15.26
CA ARG A 199 -5.16 3.14 14.94
C ARG A 199 -6.08 4.34 14.76
N ILE A 200 -7.23 4.17 14.14
CA ILE A 200 -8.24 5.23 14.01
C ILE A 200 -8.69 5.66 15.40
N ALA A 201 -9.06 4.71 16.28
CA ALA A 201 -9.45 5.02 17.66
C ALA A 201 -8.34 5.75 18.44
N GLN A 202 -7.07 5.37 18.25
CA GLN A 202 -5.93 6.09 18.82
C GLN A 202 -5.89 7.55 18.32
N MET A 203 -6.04 7.77 17.02
CA MET A 203 -5.98 9.09 16.41
C MET A 203 -7.16 9.99 16.83
N GLU A 204 -8.35 9.42 17.04
CA GLU A 204 -9.51 10.13 17.59
C GLU A 204 -9.21 10.66 19.00
N VAL A 205 -8.58 9.84 19.85
CA VAL A 205 -8.14 10.28 21.19
C VAL A 205 -7.04 11.34 21.08
N GLU A 206 -6.19 11.31 20.07
CA GLU A 206 -5.17 12.33 19.78
C GLU A 206 -5.79 13.64 19.23
N GLY A 207 -7.09 13.63 18.90
CA GLY A 207 -7.86 14.82 18.50
C GLY A 207 -8.06 14.97 16.99
N VAL A 208 -7.90 13.89 16.22
CA VAL A 208 -8.28 13.86 14.80
C VAL A 208 -9.78 13.60 14.69
N GLU A 209 -10.49 14.44 13.95
CA GLU A 209 -11.88 14.25 13.57
C GLU A 209 -11.96 13.56 12.20
N PHE A 210 -12.74 12.49 12.09
CA PHE A 210 -12.99 11.80 10.83
C PHE A 210 -14.41 12.05 10.34
N ARG A 211 -14.56 12.49 9.09
CA ARG A 211 -15.85 12.69 8.42
C ARG A 211 -15.94 11.79 7.20
N VAL A 212 -16.65 10.69 7.36
CA VAL A 212 -16.91 9.70 6.29
C VAL A 212 -18.14 10.07 5.46
N ASN A 213 -18.31 9.43 4.28
CA ASN A 213 -19.35 9.74 3.29
C ASN A 213 -19.34 11.22 2.87
N GLN A 214 -18.16 11.83 2.82
CA GLN A 214 -18.00 13.22 2.40
C GLN A 214 -16.96 13.30 1.27
N GLU A 215 -17.44 13.41 0.07
CA GLU A 215 -16.62 13.64 -1.10
C GLU A 215 -16.30 15.13 -1.23
N ILE A 216 -15.05 15.47 -1.50
CA ILE A 216 -14.64 16.85 -1.74
C ILE A 216 -14.52 17.09 -3.24
N GLY A 217 -15.28 18.06 -3.73
CA GLY A 217 -15.44 18.30 -5.16
C GLY A 217 -16.36 17.26 -5.82
N GLY A 218 -16.94 17.61 -6.94
CA GLY A 218 -17.85 16.76 -7.69
C GLY A 218 -19.32 17.10 -7.49
N GLU A 219 -20.18 16.26 -8.08
CA GLU A 219 -21.63 16.55 -8.23
C GLU A 219 -22.51 15.64 -7.36
N SER A 220 -21.94 14.81 -6.47
CA SER A 220 -22.75 13.92 -5.64
C SER A 220 -23.54 14.68 -4.56
N GLU A 221 -24.66 14.14 -4.11
CA GLU A 221 -25.50 14.74 -3.06
C GLU A 221 -24.72 14.96 -1.74
N HIS A 222 -23.67 14.21 -1.51
CA HIS A 222 -22.79 14.31 -0.33
C HIS A 222 -21.48 15.02 -0.61
N SER A 223 -21.38 15.69 -1.76
CA SER A 223 -20.19 16.42 -2.15
C SER A 223 -20.14 17.78 -1.44
N ILE A 224 -18.92 18.13 -1.02
CA ILE A 224 -18.59 19.44 -0.46
C ILE A 224 -17.68 20.15 -1.45
N ALA A 225 -18.04 21.37 -1.87
CA ALA A 225 -17.19 22.16 -2.76
C ALA A 225 -15.82 22.41 -2.13
N ALA A 226 -14.75 22.23 -2.90
CA ALA A 226 -13.38 22.42 -2.43
C ALA A 226 -13.12 23.85 -1.95
N GLU A 227 -13.75 24.84 -2.55
CA GLU A 227 -13.68 26.25 -2.15
C GLU A 227 -14.17 26.47 -0.72
N ARG A 228 -15.16 25.69 -0.26
CA ARG A 228 -15.64 25.76 1.12
C ARG A 228 -14.55 25.37 2.11
N LEU A 229 -13.78 24.31 1.82
CA LEU A 229 -12.65 23.92 2.66
C LEU A 229 -11.56 25.01 2.68
N LEU A 230 -11.32 25.66 1.53
CA LEU A 230 -10.40 26.79 1.49
C LEU A 230 -10.88 27.98 2.34
N ALA A 231 -12.17 28.19 2.47
CA ALA A 231 -12.71 29.26 3.32
C ALA A 231 -12.67 28.93 4.81
N GLU A 232 -12.91 27.65 5.17
CA GLU A 232 -13.08 27.22 6.56
C GLU A 232 -11.76 26.82 7.25
N PHE A 233 -10.73 26.39 6.50
CA PHE A 233 -9.48 25.87 7.06
C PHE A 233 -8.26 26.74 6.73
N ASP A 234 -7.28 26.75 7.64
CA ASP A 234 -6.01 27.47 7.45
C ASP A 234 -5.09 26.79 6.43
N ALA A 235 -5.18 25.45 6.30
CA ALA A 235 -4.46 24.68 5.28
C ALA A 235 -5.28 23.46 4.84
N LEU A 236 -5.01 22.99 3.61
CA LEU A 236 -5.64 21.83 3.00
C LEU A 236 -4.57 20.84 2.50
N ILE A 237 -4.67 19.58 2.88
CA ILE A 237 -3.81 18.49 2.38
C ILE A 237 -4.61 17.56 1.48
N LEU A 238 -4.14 17.38 0.25
CA LEU A 238 -4.70 16.46 -0.72
C LEU A 238 -3.96 15.13 -0.65
N ALA A 239 -4.62 14.08 -0.16
CA ALA A 239 -4.12 12.74 0.02
C ALA A 239 -5.08 11.66 -0.51
N GLY A 240 -5.88 11.99 -1.53
CA GLY A 240 -6.91 11.13 -2.12
C GLY A 240 -6.38 9.97 -2.98
N GLY A 241 -5.07 9.80 -3.08
CA GLY A 241 -4.46 8.70 -3.81
C GLY A 241 -4.46 8.86 -5.34
N ALA A 242 -4.14 7.78 -6.05
CA ALA A 242 -4.21 7.65 -7.50
C ALA A 242 -5.22 6.53 -7.82
N GLU A 243 -6.44 6.88 -8.12
CA GLU A 243 -7.55 5.92 -8.25
C GLU A 243 -8.04 5.73 -9.70
N MET A 244 -7.52 6.49 -10.68
CA MET A 244 -7.85 6.28 -12.08
C MET A 244 -7.24 4.96 -12.56
N PRO A 245 -8.04 3.90 -12.80
CA PRO A 245 -7.50 2.61 -13.19
C PRO A 245 -6.95 2.65 -14.60
N ARG A 246 -5.91 1.87 -14.86
CA ARG A 246 -5.48 1.58 -16.24
C ARG A 246 -6.50 0.65 -16.87
N ASP A 247 -7.11 1.09 -17.97
CA ASP A 247 -8.09 0.29 -18.69
C ASP A 247 -7.46 -0.55 -19.81
N LEU A 248 -8.23 -1.51 -20.32
CA LEU A 248 -7.90 -2.41 -21.41
C LEU A 248 -8.82 -2.12 -22.61
N PRO A 249 -8.46 -1.17 -23.49
CA PRO A 249 -9.34 -0.72 -24.59
C PRO A 249 -9.33 -1.72 -25.77
N VAL A 250 -9.86 -2.92 -25.54
CA VAL A 250 -9.97 -3.98 -26.56
C VAL A 250 -11.43 -4.30 -26.87
N PRO A 251 -11.77 -4.84 -28.04
CA PRO A 251 -13.14 -5.27 -28.34
C PRO A 251 -13.68 -6.21 -27.26
N GLY A 252 -14.91 -5.96 -26.80
CA GLY A 252 -15.59 -6.74 -25.77
C GLY A 252 -15.31 -6.29 -24.34
N ARG A 253 -14.65 -5.14 -24.13
CA ARG A 253 -14.38 -4.58 -22.80
C ARG A 253 -15.63 -4.37 -21.96
N ASP A 254 -16.73 -4.07 -22.59
CA ASP A 254 -18.06 -3.79 -22.02
C ASP A 254 -18.92 -5.05 -21.72
N LEU A 255 -18.38 -6.24 -21.94
CA LEU A 255 -19.11 -7.48 -21.63
C LEU A 255 -19.31 -7.65 -20.11
N GLU A 256 -20.49 -8.14 -19.72
CA GLU A 256 -20.75 -8.55 -18.33
C GLU A 256 -19.73 -9.61 -17.89
N GLY A 257 -19.16 -9.43 -16.69
CA GLY A 257 -18.11 -10.29 -16.14
C GLY A 257 -16.69 -9.76 -16.40
N VAL A 258 -16.56 -8.55 -16.94
CA VAL A 258 -15.25 -7.85 -17.07
C VAL A 258 -15.25 -6.65 -16.11
N HIS A 259 -14.43 -6.70 -15.07
CA HIS A 259 -14.44 -5.73 -13.99
C HIS A 259 -13.04 -5.23 -13.66
N PHE A 260 -12.92 -4.01 -13.16
CA PHE A 260 -11.70 -3.59 -12.49
C PHE A 260 -11.53 -4.32 -11.15
N ALA A 261 -10.29 -4.53 -10.74
CA ALA A 261 -9.99 -5.11 -9.43
C ALA A 261 -10.66 -4.35 -8.28
N MET A 262 -10.75 -3.01 -8.39
CA MET A 262 -11.38 -2.16 -7.39
C MET A 262 -12.92 -2.14 -7.43
N GLU A 263 -13.54 -2.86 -8.34
CA GLU A 263 -14.98 -3.20 -8.26
C GLU A 263 -15.18 -4.53 -7.52
N PHE A 264 -14.19 -5.42 -7.53
CA PHE A 264 -14.26 -6.76 -6.95
C PHE A 264 -13.80 -6.83 -5.49
N LEU A 265 -12.60 -6.32 -5.18
CA LEU A 265 -11.98 -6.42 -3.86
C LEU A 265 -12.75 -5.71 -2.75
N PRO A 266 -13.23 -4.46 -2.95
CA PRO A 266 -13.98 -3.75 -1.90
C PRO A 266 -15.25 -4.46 -1.48
N GLN A 267 -15.94 -5.14 -2.40
CA GLN A 267 -17.16 -5.87 -2.10
C GLN A 267 -16.92 -7.00 -1.11
N GLN A 268 -15.81 -7.75 -1.28
CA GLN A 268 -15.48 -8.82 -0.33
C GLN A 268 -15.06 -8.25 1.03
N ASN A 269 -14.30 -7.17 1.06
CA ASN A 269 -13.92 -6.51 2.32
C ASN A 269 -15.16 -5.98 3.08
N LYS A 270 -16.16 -5.45 2.37
CA LYS A 270 -17.46 -5.07 2.96
C LYS A 270 -18.21 -6.28 3.54
N VAL A 271 -18.25 -7.39 2.81
CA VAL A 271 -18.87 -8.63 3.30
C VAL A 271 -18.15 -9.14 4.57
N ASN A 272 -16.83 -9.10 4.60
CA ASN A 272 -16.04 -9.48 5.79
C ASN A 272 -16.34 -8.57 7.00
N ALA A 273 -16.63 -7.29 6.74
CA ALA A 273 -17.05 -6.33 7.76
C ALA A 273 -18.50 -6.52 8.22
N GLY A 274 -19.26 -7.47 7.66
CA GLY A 274 -20.65 -7.77 7.99
C GLY A 274 -21.68 -7.05 7.14
N ASP A 275 -21.28 -6.31 6.11
CA ASP A 275 -22.18 -5.60 5.24
C ASP A 275 -22.88 -6.56 4.26
N GLN A 276 -24.12 -6.22 3.92
CA GLN A 276 -24.82 -6.87 2.83
C GLN A 276 -24.47 -6.17 1.50
N VAL A 277 -23.90 -6.92 0.56
CA VAL A 277 -23.56 -6.42 -0.77
C VAL A 277 -24.51 -7.09 -1.81
N PRO A 278 -25.61 -6.43 -2.20
CA PRO A 278 -26.49 -6.95 -3.22
C PRO A 278 -25.74 -7.16 -4.55
N ALA A 279 -26.00 -8.30 -5.21
CA ALA A 279 -25.37 -8.65 -6.49
C ALA A 279 -23.82 -8.65 -6.48
N GLN A 280 -23.22 -9.08 -5.36
CA GLN A 280 -21.76 -9.17 -5.22
C GLN A 280 -21.13 -9.91 -6.42
N ILE A 281 -20.06 -9.36 -6.97
CA ILE A 281 -19.22 -10.04 -7.96
C ILE A 281 -18.53 -11.22 -7.28
N LYS A 282 -18.89 -12.44 -7.68
CA LYS A 282 -18.34 -13.69 -7.11
C LYS A 282 -17.60 -14.50 -8.15
N ALA A 283 -16.50 -15.10 -7.73
CA ALA A 283 -15.71 -16.03 -8.54
C ALA A 283 -16.16 -17.49 -8.41
N THR A 284 -17.12 -17.80 -7.54
CA THR A 284 -17.58 -19.16 -7.24
C THR A 284 -17.96 -19.93 -8.50
N GLY A 285 -17.31 -21.07 -8.73
CA GLY A 285 -17.54 -21.94 -9.87
C GLY A 285 -17.18 -21.34 -11.24
N LYS A 286 -16.43 -20.24 -11.27
CA LYS A 286 -16.01 -19.54 -12.49
C LYS A 286 -14.54 -19.79 -12.83
N ARG A 287 -14.24 -19.77 -14.11
CA ARG A 287 -12.87 -19.64 -14.62
C ARG A 287 -12.52 -18.17 -14.59
N VAL A 288 -11.59 -17.80 -13.70
CA VAL A 288 -11.19 -16.42 -13.48
C VAL A 288 -9.90 -16.13 -14.22
N VAL A 289 -9.86 -15.02 -14.92
CA VAL A 289 -8.65 -14.47 -15.51
C VAL A 289 -8.33 -13.14 -14.86
N VAL A 290 -7.13 -13.00 -14.34
CA VAL A 290 -6.59 -11.76 -13.77
C VAL A 290 -5.57 -11.20 -14.74
N ILE A 291 -5.74 -9.96 -15.18
CA ILE A 291 -4.82 -9.25 -16.07
C ILE A 291 -4.02 -8.24 -15.25
N GLY A 292 -2.72 -8.50 -15.10
CA GLY A 292 -1.76 -7.73 -14.30
C GLY A 292 -1.09 -8.55 -13.20
N GLY A 293 0.24 -8.46 -13.11
CA GLY A 293 1.11 -9.28 -12.24
C GLY A 293 1.48 -8.65 -10.89
N GLY A 294 0.96 -7.46 -10.56
CA GLY A 294 1.27 -6.74 -9.32
C GLY A 294 0.50 -7.25 -8.09
N ASP A 295 0.68 -6.56 -6.95
CA ASP A 295 0.04 -6.93 -5.68
C ASP A 295 -1.49 -6.95 -5.76
N THR A 296 -2.10 -5.99 -6.46
CA THR A 296 -3.56 -5.98 -6.69
C THR A 296 -4.02 -7.22 -7.46
N GLY A 297 -3.24 -7.69 -8.44
CA GLY A 297 -3.51 -8.94 -9.15
C GLY A 297 -3.44 -10.15 -8.21
N SER A 298 -2.42 -10.20 -7.36
CA SER A 298 -2.28 -11.21 -6.32
C SER A 298 -3.47 -11.21 -5.34
N ASP A 299 -3.99 -10.04 -4.99
CA ASP A 299 -5.17 -9.90 -4.13
C ASP A 299 -6.44 -10.45 -4.80
N CYS A 300 -6.59 -10.18 -6.10
CA CYS A 300 -7.66 -10.77 -6.91
C CYS A 300 -7.55 -12.30 -6.99
N VAL A 301 -6.34 -12.86 -7.12
CA VAL A 301 -6.09 -14.31 -7.11
C VAL A 301 -6.54 -14.92 -5.79
N GLY A 302 -6.02 -14.42 -4.65
CA GLY A 302 -6.34 -14.96 -3.33
C GLY A 302 -7.82 -14.84 -2.96
N THR A 303 -8.46 -13.73 -3.33
CA THR A 303 -9.91 -13.54 -3.13
C THR A 303 -10.72 -14.50 -4.00
N SER A 304 -10.33 -14.68 -5.26
CA SER A 304 -11.03 -15.62 -6.18
C SER A 304 -10.92 -17.06 -5.71
N ASN A 305 -9.77 -17.48 -5.19
CA ASN A 305 -9.58 -18.82 -4.61
C ASN A 305 -10.50 -19.03 -3.40
N ARG A 306 -10.61 -18.05 -2.48
CA ARG A 306 -11.52 -18.10 -1.32
C ARG A 306 -12.99 -18.08 -1.70
N HIS A 307 -13.35 -17.47 -2.84
CA HIS A 307 -14.68 -17.56 -3.40
C HIS A 307 -15.01 -18.95 -3.97
N GLY A 308 -14.04 -19.86 -4.10
CA GLY A 308 -14.22 -21.16 -4.74
C GLY A 308 -14.27 -21.08 -6.27
N ALA A 309 -13.35 -20.34 -6.87
CA ALA A 309 -13.15 -20.32 -8.33
C ALA A 309 -12.84 -21.73 -8.85
N LEU A 310 -13.32 -22.07 -10.04
CA LEU A 310 -12.97 -23.32 -10.72
C LEU A 310 -11.50 -23.35 -11.15
N SER A 311 -10.99 -22.23 -11.60
CA SER A 311 -9.59 -22.00 -11.93
C SER A 311 -9.27 -20.51 -11.87
N VAL A 312 -8.03 -20.17 -11.54
CA VAL A 312 -7.51 -18.80 -11.61
C VAL A 312 -6.26 -18.79 -12.50
N THR A 313 -6.27 -17.93 -13.51
CA THR A 313 -5.11 -17.71 -14.39
C THR A 313 -4.75 -16.23 -14.37
N GLN A 314 -3.48 -15.92 -14.19
CA GLN A 314 -2.97 -14.55 -14.17
C GLN A 314 -2.04 -14.32 -15.35
N PHE A 315 -2.27 -13.24 -16.10
CA PHE A 315 -1.44 -12.82 -17.23
C PHE A 315 -0.69 -11.53 -16.92
N GLU A 316 0.59 -11.53 -17.31
CA GLU A 316 1.45 -10.36 -17.26
C GLU A 316 1.93 -10.00 -18.66
N LEU A 317 1.85 -8.70 -19.01
CA LEU A 317 2.31 -8.17 -20.29
C LEU A 317 3.83 -8.19 -20.40
N MET A 318 4.51 -7.99 -19.28
CA MET A 318 5.97 -7.96 -19.23
C MET A 318 6.56 -9.38 -19.29
N PRO A 319 7.80 -9.54 -19.74
CA PRO A 319 8.53 -10.80 -19.67
C PRO A 319 8.63 -11.32 -18.24
N GLN A 320 8.73 -12.63 -18.08
CA GLN A 320 8.98 -13.24 -16.79
C GLN A 320 10.30 -12.71 -16.21
N PRO A 321 10.26 -12.15 -14.97
CA PRO A 321 11.50 -11.78 -14.29
C PRO A 321 12.37 -13.01 -14.02
N PRO A 322 13.70 -12.84 -13.88
CA PRO A 322 14.59 -13.95 -13.55
C PRO A 322 14.26 -14.52 -12.16
N GLU A 323 14.48 -15.82 -11.97
CA GLU A 323 14.27 -16.49 -10.67
C GLU A 323 15.14 -15.88 -9.56
N THR A 324 16.38 -15.54 -9.90
CA THR A 324 17.35 -14.90 -9.00
C THR A 324 17.76 -13.54 -9.51
N GLU A 325 17.91 -12.59 -8.60
CA GLU A 325 18.39 -11.26 -8.97
C GLU A 325 19.87 -11.24 -9.34
N ASN A 326 20.25 -10.35 -10.25
CA ASN A 326 21.64 -9.98 -10.46
C ASN A 326 22.00 -8.82 -9.52
N LYS A 327 22.48 -9.12 -8.32
CA LYS A 327 22.81 -8.14 -7.28
C LYS A 327 23.85 -7.10 -7.70
N SER A 328 24.73 -7.42 -8.62
CA SER A 328 25.72 -6.47 -9.17
C SER A 328 25.08 -5.34 -9.99
N LEU A 329 23.84 -5.54 -10.47
CA LEU A 329 23.09 -4.52 -11.20
C LEU A 329 22.03 -3.81 -10.36
N THR A 330 21.49 -4.48 -9.34
CA THR A 330 20.31 -3.99 -8.61
C THR A 330 20.64 -3.50 -7.21
N TRP A 331 21.53 -4.17 -6.45
CA TRP A 331 21.84 -3.75 -5.07
C TRP A 331 22.45 -2.34 -5.05
N PRO A 332 22.07 -1.46 -4.11
CA PRO A 332 21.14 -1.64 -2.98
C PRO A 332 19.65 -1.32 -3.31
N TYR A 333 19.32 -1.22 -4.57
CA TYR A 333 18.00 -0.84 -5.04
C TYR A 333 17.04 -2.03 -5.13
N TRP A 334 15.86 -1.76 -5.66
CA TRP A 334 14.80 -2.74 -5.79
C TRP A 334 15.21 -3.91 -6.71
N PRO A 335 15.12 -5.16 -6.24
CA PRO A 335 15.60 -6.31 -7.01
C PRO A 335 14.69 -6.64 -8.19
N LEU A 336 15.29 -6.90 -9.35
CA LEU A 336 14.59 -7.49 -10.48
C LEU A 336 14.66 -9.02 -10.36
N LYS A 337 13.61 -9.61 -9.81
CA LYS A 337 13.45 -11.06 -9.68
C LYS A 337 11.99 -11.46 -9.64
N MET A 338 11.74 -12.73 -9.94
CA MET A 338 10.41 -13.34 -9.80
C MET A 338 9.93 -13.25 -8.35
N ARG A 339 8.69 -12.83 -8.16
CA ARG A 339 8.02 -12.77 -6.86
C ARG A 339 6.80 -13.66 -6.86
N THR A 340 6.71 -14.50 -5.86
CA THR A 340 5.54 -15.34 -5.60
C THR A 340 4.93 -14.90 -4.29
N SER A 341 3.65 -14.55 -4.31
CA SER A 341 2.89 -14.24 -3.10
C SER A 341 2.20 -15.47 -2.56
N SER A 342 1.78 -15.41 -1.30
CA SER A 342 0.96 -16.45 -0.68
C SER A 342 -0.30 -16.79 -1.48
N SER A 343 -0.92 -15.81 -2.16
CA SER A 343 -2.09 -16.04 -3.01
C SER A 343 -1.77 -16.91 -4.24
N HIS A 344 -0.58 -16.79 -4.81
CA HIS A 344 -0.16 -17.66 -5.91
C HIS A 344 0.05 -19.11 -5.45
N GLU A 345 0.58 -19.30 -4.24
CA GLU A 345 0.78 -20.63 -3.63
C GLU A 345 -0.55 -21.35 -3.35
N GLU A 346 -1.63 -20.58 -3.19
CA GLU A 346 -2.99 -21.08 -2.99
C GLU A 346 -3.65 -21.67 -4.25
N GLY A 347 -3.02 -21.51 -5.41
CA GLY A 347 -3.48 -22.05 -6.69
C GLY A 347 -3.70 -20.95 -7.73
N CYS A 348 -2.76 -20.85 -8.68
CA CYS A 348 -2.85 -19.92 -9.79
C CYS A 348 -1.89 -20.36 -10.91
N VAL A 349 -2.39 -20.38 -12.13
CA VAL A 349 -1.52 -20.48 -13.31
C VAL A 349 -1.07 -19.07 -13.68
N ARG A 350 0.24 -18.85 -13.76
CA ARG A 350 0.83 -17.55 -14.16
C ARG A 350 1.49 -17.66 -15.50
N ASP A 351 1.26 -16.67 -16.34
CA ASP A 351 1.89 -16.61 -17.66
C ASP A 351 2.31 -15.17 -17.99
N PHE A 352 3.43 -15.02 -18.69
CA PHE A 352 4.13 -13.77 -18.92
C PHE A 352 4.30 -13.51 -20.41
N ALA A 353 4.60 -12.26 -20.77
CA ALA A 353 4.73 -11.81 -22.15
C ALA A 353 3.46 -12.15 -22.97
N VAL A 354 2.30 -11.86 -22.40
CA VAL A 354 1.00 -12.14 -22.99
C VAL A 354 0.17 -10.85 -23.08
N SER A 355 -0.32 -10.54 -24.27
CA SER A 355 -1.25 -9.42 -24.51
C SER A 355 -2.65 -9.93 -24.84
N THR A 356 -3.65 -9.22 -24.34
CA THR A 356 -5.05 -9.51 -24.67
C THR A 356 -5.47 -8.71 -25.88
N LYS A 357 -5.92 -9.40 -26.93
CA LYS A 357 -6.41 -8.82 -28.19
C LYS A 357 -7.89 -8.49 -28.17
N LYS A 358 -8.67 -9.35 -27.52
CA LYS A 358 -10.14 -9.29 -27.57
C LYS A 358 -10.73 -10.09 -26.41
N LEU A 359 -11.84 -9.60 -25.88
CA LEU A 359 -12.75 -10.34 -25.01
C LEU A 359 -13.91 -10.87 -25.85
N ILE A 360 -14.16 -12.16 -25.75
CA ILE A 360 -15.16 -12.87 -26.57
C ILE A 360 -16.38 -13.14 -25.71
N GLY A 361 -17.53 -12.65 -26.16
CA GLY A 361 -18.81 -12.77 -25.46
C GLY A 361 -19.81 -13.70 -26.13
N LYS A 362 -20.74 -14.18 -25.30
CA LYS A 362 -21.97 -14.83 -25.75
C LYS A 362 -23.13 -14.32 -24.91
N ASN A 363 -24.21 -13.84 -25.57
CA ASN A 363 -25.34 -13.23 -24.87
C ASN A 363 -24.98 -12.11 -23.91
N GLY A 364 -24.08 -11.23 -24.32
CA GLY A 364 -23.61 -10.08 -23.50
C GLY A 364 -22.64 -10.41 -22.37
N LYS A 365 -22.27 -11.67 -22.15
CA LYS A 365 -21.39 -12.12 -21.07
C LYS A 365 -20.05 -12.62 -21.63
N VAL A 366 -18.93 -12.34 -20.94
CA VAL A 366 -17.61 -12.85 -21.29
C VAL A 366 -17.58 -14.38 -21.22
N LYS A 367 -16.93 -15.01 -22.20
CA LYS A 367 -16.80 -16.48 -22.32
C LYS A 367 -15.38 -16.93 -22.61
N ALA A 368 -14.57 -16.08 -23.25
CA ALA A 368 -13.19 -16.37 -23.57
C ALA A 368 -12.40 -15.07 -23.76
N LEU A 369 -11.06 -15.19 -23.73
CA LEU A 369 -10.13 -14.17 -24.15
C LEU A 369 -9.34 -14.69 -25.36
N ARG A 370 -9.09 -13.80 -26.34
CA ARG A 370 -8.08 -14.03 -27.36
C ARG A 370 -6.82 -13.33 -26.94
N LEU A 371 -5.76 -14.10 -26.81
CA LEU A 371 -4.44 -13.70 -26.32
C LEU A 371 -3.42 -13.86 -27.45
N VAL A 372 -2.32 -13.12 -27.38
CA VAL A 372 -1.16 -13.24 -28.25
C VAL A 372 0.12 -13.15 -27.41
N ARG A 373 1.15 -13.90 -27.80
CA ARG A 373 2.49 -13.73 -27.23
C ARG A 373 3.10 -12.42 -27.69
N VAL A 374 3.88 -11.80 -26.83
CA VAL A 374 4.61 -10.58 -27.15
C VAL A 374 6.09 -10.73 -26.86
N GLU A 375 6.90 -10.03 -27.64
CA GLU A 375 8.34 -9.91 -27.43
C GLU A 375 8.70 -8.45 -27.19
N TRP A 376 9.68 -8.23 -26.31
CA TRP A 376 10.17 -6.92 -25.95
C TRP A 376 11.60 -6.73 -26.44
N GLN A 377 11.82 -5.77 -27.33
CA GLN A 377 13.13 -5.39 -27.82
C GLN A 377 13.33 -3.88 -27.67
N ASN A 378 14.38 -3.49 -26.96
CA ASN A 378 14.73 -2.07 -26.72
C ASN A 378 13.56 -1.22 -26.18
N GLY A 379 12.75 -1.80 -25.27
CA GLY A 379 11.59 -1.12 -24.68
C GLY A 379 10.34 -1.05 -25.57
N SER A 380 10.39 -1.62 -26.79
CA SER A 380 9.25 -1.71 -27.70
C SER A 380 8.66 -3.13 -27.69
N MET A 381 7.33 -3.21 -27.66
CA MET A 381 6.59 -4.47 -27.70
C MET A 381 6.17 -4.80 -29.13
N SER A 382 6.32 -6.06 -29.54
CA SER A 382 5.81 -6.60 -30.79
C SER A 382 5.07 -7.91 -30.55
N GLU A 383 4.03 -8.17 -31.34
CA GLU A 383 3.29 -9.42 -31.29
C GLU A 383 4.01 -10.54 -32.05
N VAL A 384 4.00 -11.75 -31.49
CA VAL A 384 4.55 -12.93 -32.15
C VAL A 384 3.50 -13.50 -33.10
N ALA A 385 3.79 -13.46 -34.41
CA ALA A 385 2.86 -13.93 -35.44
C ALA A 385 2.50 -15.42 -35.26
N GLY A 386 1.21 -15.74 -35.37
CA GLY A 386 0.71 -17.12 -35.27
C GLY A 386 0.63 -17.66 -33.82
N SER A 387 0.90 -16.86 -32.83
CA SER A 387 0.84 -17.26 -31.41
C SER A 387 -0.53 -17.01 -30.75
N GLU A 388 -1.53 -16.60 -31.53
CA GLU A 388 -2.87 -16.34 -30.97
C GLU A 388 -3.51 -17.61 -30.42
N VAL A 389 -4.06 -17.49 -29.20
CA VAL A 389 -4.80 -18.55 -28.53
C VAL A 389 -6.08 -18.01 -27.92
N GLU A 390 -7.09 -18.85 -27.81
CA GLU A 390 -8.30 -18.55 -27.05
C GLU A 390 -8.33 -19.35 -25.76
N ILE A 391 -8.57 -18.67 -24.65
CA ILE A 391 -8.77 -19.31 -23.36
C ILE A 391 -10.17 -19.02 -22.81
N PRO A 392 -10.83 -19.99 -22.21
CA PRO A 392 -12.14 -19.79 -21.61
C PRO A 392 -12.06 -18.96 -20.34
N ALA A 393 -13.01 -18.02 -20.16
CA ALA A 393 -13.14 -17.22 -18.94
C ALA A 393 -14.61 -16.85 -18.70
N ASP A 394 -15.02 -16.89 -17.45
CA ASP A 394 -16.36 -16.49 -17.00
C ASP A 394 -16.31 -15.20 -16.14
N LEU A 395 -15.12 -14.82 -15.70
CA LEU A 395 -14.84 -13.57 -14.96
C LEU A 395 -13.43 -13.08 -15.34
N VAL A 396 -13.32 -11.82 -15.69
CA VAL A 396 -12.05 -11.14 -15.99
C VAL A 396 -11.87 -9.98 -15.05
N LEU A 397 -10.73 -9.94 -14.35
CA LEU A 397 -10.39 -8.90 -13.39
C LEU A 397 -9.18 -8.10 -13.91
N LEU A 398 -9.39 -6.80 -14.14
CA LEU A 398 -8.36 -5.88 -14.61
C LEU A 398 -7.59 -5.31 -13.41
N ALA A 399 -6.37 -5.78 -13.21
CA ALA A 399 -5.49 -5.43 -12.10
C ALA A 399 -4.17 -4.80 -12.61
N MET A 400 -4.28 -3.92 -13.62
CA MET A 400 -3.15 -3.34 -14.34
C MET A 400 -2.58 -2.06 -13.70
N GLY A 401 -2.95 -1.78 -12.43
CA GLY A 401 -2.53 -0.60 -11.67
C GLY A 401 -3.34 0.65 -12.01
N PHE A 402 -2.89 1.76 -11.45
CA PHE A 402 -3.52 3.07 -11.60
C PHE A 402 -2.65 3.99 -12.46
N VAL A 403 -3.28 5.01 -13.06
CA VAL A 403 -2.59 5.95 -13.96
C VAL A 403 -2.29 7.25 -13.23
N ALA A 404 -3.28 7.82 -12.55
CA ALA A 404 -3.22 9.13 -11.92
C ALA A 404 -4.36 9.29 -10.89
N PRO A 405 -4.40 10.38 -10.13
CA PRO A 405 -5.60 10.80 -9.41
C PRO A 405 -6.78 11.05 -10.35
N VAL A 406 -7.99 10.89 -9.83
CA VAL A 406 -9.21 11.31 -10.54
C VAL A 406 -9.21 12.83 -10.66
N LYS A 407 -9.35 13.35 -11.88
CA LYS A 407 -9.28 14.79 -12.15
C LYS A 407 -10.59 15.50 -11.88
N GLN A 408 -11.71 14.86 -12.26
CA GLN A 408 -13.04 15.39 -12.06
C GLN A 408 -13.34 15.68 -10.59
N GLY A 409 -13.99 16.79 -10.33
CA GLY A 409 -14.28 17.27 -8.99
C GLY A 409 -13.10 18.03 -8.38
N LEU A 410 -12.52 17.55 -7.30
CA LEU A 410 -11.53 18.24 -6.46
C LEU A 410 -10.40 18.95 -7.24
N LEU A 411 -9.76 18.25 -8.19
CA LEU A 411 -8.59 18.82 -8.88
C LEU A 411 -8.99 19.91 -9.89
N GLU A 412 -10.12 19.73 -10.56
CA GLU A 412 -10.68 20.70 -11.52
C GLU A 412 -11.26 21.92 -10.80
N GLU A 413 -12.00 21.73 -9.69
CA GLU A 413 -12.52 22.84 -8.87
C GLU A 413 -11.41 23.74 -8.33
N LEU A 414 -10.29 23.15 -7.89
CA LEU A 414 -9.14 23.92 -7.41
C LEU A 414 -8.22 24.40 -8.52
N ALA A 415 -8.47 24.07 -9.78
CA ALA A 415 -7.64 24.41 -10.94
C ALA A 415 -6.14 24.11 -10.71
N LEU A 416 -5.83 22.93 -10.18
CA LEU A 416 -4.48 22.52 -9.79
C LEU A 416 -3.60 22.24 -11.01
N GLU A 417 -2.34 22.69 -10.96
CA GLU A 417 -1.34 22.25 -11.91
C GLU A 417 -1.01 20.77 -11.72
N LEU A 418 -0.97 20.05 -12.85
CA LEU A 418 -0.61 18.61 -12.88
C LEU A 418 0.76 18.43 -13.55
N ASP A 419 1.44 17.34 -13.16
CA ASP A 419 2.67 16.91 -13.82
C ASP A 419 2.38 16.23 -15.19
N ALA A 420 3.42 15.87 -15.94
CA ALA A 420 3.27 15.21 -17.24
C ALA A 420 2.58 13.83 -17.16
N ARG A 421 2.48 13.22 -15.97
CA ARG A 421 1.79 11.96 -15.73
C ARG A 421 0.35 12.15 -15.23
N GLY A 422 -0.06 13.40 -15.00
CA GLY A 422 -1.40 13.74 -14.50
C GLY A 422 -1.53 13.74 -12.98
N ASN A 423 -0.44 13.67 -12.23
CA ASN A 423 -0.45 13.79 -10.76
C ASN A 423 -0.41 15.26 -10.36
N VAL A 424 -0.87 15.59 -9.15
CA VAL A 424 -0.78 16.95 -8.61
C VAL A 424 0.69 17.36 -8.51
N LYS A 425 1.02 18.49 -9.14
CA LYS A 425 2.38 19.00 -9.19
C LYS A 425 2.75 19.64 -7.85
N ALA A 426 3.70 19.04 -7.14
CA ALA A 426 4.30 19.55 -5.93
C ALA A 426 5.71 18.93 -5.78
N THR A 427 6.69 19.72 -5.31
CA THR A 427 8.08 19.28 -5.11
C THR A 427 8.25 18.57 -3.78
N THR A 428 9.38 17.89 -3.60
CA THR A 428 9.78 17.28 -2.31
C THR A 428 11.03 17.90 -1.73
N ASP A 429 11.64 18.80 -2.47
CA ASP A 429 12.92 19.43 -2.13
C ASP A 429 12.81 20.96 -2.28
N GLY A 430 13.58 21.68 -1.48
CA GLY A 430 13.59 23.14 -1.48
C GLY A 430 12.53 23.75 -0.57
N ASP A 431 12.39 25.07 -0.67
CA ASP A 431 11.37 25.81 0.07
C ASP A 431 9.98 25.56 -0.55
N GLY A 432 8.97 25.43 0.28
CA GLY A 432 7.59 25.16 -0.16
C GLY A 432 7.36 23.73 -0.67
N CYS A 433 8.12 22.75 -0.17
CA CYS A 433 7.86 21.34 -0.44
C CYS A 433 6.40 20.98 -0.19
N TYR A 434 5.89 20.06 -0.99
CA TYR A 434 4.49 19.59 -0.96
C TYR A 434 3.43 20.67 -1.26
N ALA A 435 3.78 21.95 -1.36
CA ALA A 435 2.85 23.00 -1.79
C ALA A 435 2.47 22.82 -3.26
N THR A 436 1.19 23.05 -3.57
CA THR A 436 0.64 23.02 -4.93
C THR A 436 0.67 24.40 -5.58
N SER A 437 0.10 24.52 -6.78
CA SER A 437 -0.10 25.80 -7.47
C SER A 437 -1.12 26.72 -6.76
N VAL A 438 -1.88 26.21 -5.81
CA VAL A 438 -2.91 26.95 -5.08
C VAL A 438 -2.44 27.22 -3.65
N ALA A 439 -2.55 28.48 -3.22
CA ALA A 439 -2.11 28.90 -1.90
C ALA A 439 -2.78 28.07 -0.79
N LYS A 440 -2.01 27.71 0.26
CA LYS A 440 -2.39 26.89 1.41
C LYS A 440 -2.91 25.46 1.08
N VAL A 441 -2.75 25.00 -0.17
CA VAL A 441 -3.07 23.64 -0.61
C VAL A 441 -1.78 22.85 -0.82
N PHE A 442 -1.71 21.71 -0.18
CA PHE A 442 -0.57 20.79 -0.21
C PHE A 442 -1.02 19.44 -0.74
N ALA A 443 -0.11 18.65 -1.30
CA ALA A 443 -0.42 17.32 -1.81
C ALA A 443 0.62 16.28 -1.37
N ALA A 444 0.17 15.09 -0.99
CA ALA A 444 1.03 14.01 -0.51
C ALA A 444 0.57 12.62 -0.99
N GLY A 445 1.48 11.68 -0.96
CA GLY A 445 1.23 10.29 -1.35
C GLY A 445 1.02 10.12 -2.84
N ASP A 446 0.24 9.11 -3.21
CA ASP A 446 0.04 8.74 -4.61
C ASP A 446 -0.65 9.85 -5.43
N MET A 447 -1.38 10.76 -4.79
CA MET A 447 -1.97 11.93 -5.47
C MET A 447 -0.91 12.83 -6.12
N ARG A 448 0.25 12.96 -5.50
CA ARG A 448 1.39 13.73 -6.00
C ARG A 448 2.42 12.85 -6.72
N ARG A 449 2.69 11.68 -6.14
CA ARG A 449 3.78 10.79 -6.57
C ARG A 449 3.36 9.87 -7.73
N GLY A 450 2.07 9.57 -7.85
CA GLY A 450 1.55 8.44 -8.59
C GLY A 450 1.61 7.15 -7.77
N GLN A 451 1.06 6.07 -8.28
CA GLN A 451 0.99 4.78 -7.60
C GLN A 451 2.34 4.38 -7.00
N SER A 452 2.37 4.06 -5.69
CA SER A 452 3.59 3.75 -4.96
C SER A 452 3.35 2.76 -3.82
N LEU A 453 4.37 2.54 -2.96
CA LEU A 453 4.29 1.66 -1.81
C LEU A 453 3.62 2.36 -0.61
N VAL A 454 2.97 1.58 0.26
CA VAL A 454 2.38 2.09 1.52
C VAL A 454 3.39 2.90 2.34
N VAL A 455 4.63 2.46 2.40
CA VAL A 455 5.70 3.14 3.15
C VAL A 455 6.07 4.50 2.53
N TRP A 456 5.96 4.67 1.21
CA TRP A 456 6.10 5.97 0.55
C TRP A 456 4.94 6.90 0.87
N ALA A 457 3.72 6.38 0.91
CA ALA A 457 2.55 7.17 1.29
C ALA A 457 2.69 7.70 2.72
N ILE A 458 3.10 6.86 3.67
CA ILE A 458 3.38 7.27 5.06
C ILE A 458 4.49 8.34 5.10
N ARG A 459 5.60 8.12 4.38
CA ARG A 459 6.69 9.11 4.27
C ARG A 459 6.18 10.47 3.83
N GLU A 460 5.47 10.51 2.72
CA GLU A 460 5.00 11.78 2.15
C GLU A 460 3.96 12.46 3.05
N GLY A 461 3.08 11.70 3.70
CA GLY A 461 2.15 12.24 4.70
C GLY A 461 2.88 12.93 5.86
N ARG A 462 3.92 12.27 6.41
CA ARG A 462 4.77 12.84 7.49
C ARG A 462 5.48 14.11 7.04
N GLN A 463 6.11 14.09 5.86
CA GLN A 463 6.88 15.23 5.35
C GLN A 463 5.95 16.39 5.01
N CYS A 464 4.81 16.12 4.39
CA CYS A 464 3.79 17.13 4.10
C CYS A 464 3.28 17.79 5.39
N ALA A 465 3.02 17.00 6.43
CA ALA A 465 2.61 17.54 7.74
C ALA A 465 3.64 18.52 8.31
N ARG A 466 4.94 18.21 8.19
CA ARG A 466 6.01 19.11 8.61
C ARG A 466 5.97 20.45 7.86
N GLU A 467 5.80 20.39 6.54
CA GLU A 467 5.75 21.62 5.72
C GLU A 467 4.48 22.45 5.99
N VAL A 468 3.35 21.79 6.23
CA VAL A 468 2.11 22.46 6.64
C VAL A 468 2.26 23.11 8.02
N ASP A 469 2.87 22.42 8.98
CA ASP A 469 3.15 22.98 10.31
C ASP A 469 4.08 24.20 10.20
N ALA A 470 5.17 24.10 9.42
CA ALA A 470 6.07 25.21 9.15
C ALA A 470 5.36 26.39 8.44
N PHE A 471 4.45 26.13 7.50
CA PHE A 471 3.64 27.15 6.85
C PHE A 471 2.73 27.87 7.84
N LEU A 472 2.09 27.16 8.76
CA LEU A 472 1.13 27.71 9.71
C LEU A 472 1.80 28.43 10.90
N MET A 473 2.97 27.95 11.33
CA MET A 473 3.65 28.37 12.56
C MET A 473 4.94 29.15 12.31
N GLY A 474 5.44 29.20 11.06
CA GLY A 474 6.72 29.82 10.70
C GLY A 474 7.93 28.87 10.84
N SER A 475 7.80 27.78 11.60
CA SER A 475 8.79 26.72 11.75
C SER A 475 8.11 25.43 12.20
N SER A 476 8.82 24.30 12.11
CA SER A 476 8.28 23.00 12.56
C SER A 476 9.33 22.17 13.26
N ASP A 477 8.95 21.59 14.40
CA ASP A 477 9.74 20.59 15.13
C ASP A 477 9.43 19.14 14.72
N LEU A 478 8.51 18.94 13.77
CA LEU A 478 8.22 17.61 13.24
C LEU A 478 9.46 17.03 12.54
N PRO A 479 9.74 15.73 12.70
CA PRO A 479 10.91 15.09 12.08
C PRO A 479 10.79 15.07 10.54
N ARG A 480 11.94 15.15 9.87
CA ARG A 480 12.07 14.99 8.42
C ARG A 480 12.09 13.53 8.00
#